data_ca063499fa6b54de7431eadcd3561e6b
#
_entry.id   ca063499fa6b54de7431eadcd3561e6b
#
_cell.length_a   1.000
_cell.length_b   1.000
_cell.length_c   1.000
_cell.angle_alpha   90.00
_cell.angle_beta   90.00
_cell.angle_gamma   90.00
#
_symmetry.space_group_name_H-M   'P 1'
#
loop_
_entity.id
_entity.type
_entity.pdbx_description
1 polymer ?
#
loop_
_entity_poly.entity_id
_entity_poly.type
_entity_poly.pdbx_seq_one_letter_code
_entity_poly.pdbx_strand_id
1 'polypeptide(L)'
;MVMERELMVKLVSEAFSRGLPHFIRDVLWAQRNELNLHAYKFEGYVSRIWSIPSYFEENMKLLDDENLDALFSNPVYTKVRDDNPTRYIAGAKVSNCILMQDTVVEADAKLEYIITDKNVTVTAGKELKGTDTYPVYIVKHGTV
;
A
#
# COMPACT_ATOMS: atom_id res chain seq x y z
N MET A 1 -12.72 -8.91 -11.35
CA MET A 1 -13.72 -9.95 -11.72
C MET A 1 -14.96 -9.24 -12.23
N VAL A 2 -15.51 -9.70 -13.34
CA VAL A 2 -16.75 -9.18 -13.95
C VAL A 2 -17.71 -10.36 -14.11
N MET A 3 -18.96 -10.20 -13.72
CA MET A 3 -20.03 -11.20 -13.92
C MET A 3 -21.40 -10.51 -13.92
N GLU A 4 -22.41 -11.22 -14.38
CA GLU A 4 -23.79 -10.75 -14.34
C GLU A 4 -24.27 -10.56 -12.89
N ARG A 5 -25.08 -9.52 -12.68
CA ARG A 5 -25.60 -9.18 -11.35
C ARG A 5 -26.43 -10.32 -10.75
N GLU A 6 -27.30 -10.92 -11.55
CA GLU A 6 -28.18 -12.00 -11.09
C GLU A 6 -27.40 -13.23 -10.65
N LEU A 7 -26.39 -13.62 -11.44
CA LEU A 7 -25.48 -14.70 -11.09
C LEU A 7 -24.73 -14.40 -9.80
N MET A 8 -24.21 -13.17 -9.65
CA MET A 8 -23.50 -12.75 -8.44
C MET A 8 -24.38 -12.87 -7.19
N VAL A 9 -25.61 -12.34 -7.26
CA VAL A 9 -26.57 -12.41 -6.15
C VAL A 9 -26.88 -13.85 -5.78
N LYS A 10 -27.12 -14.72 -6.77
CA LYS A 10 -27.37 -16.15 -6.56
C LYS A 10 -26.20 -16.81 -5.84
N LEU A 11 -24.99 -16.67 -6.37
CA LEU A 11 -23.78 -17.31 -5.81
C LEU A 11 -23.46 -16.81 -4.40
N VAL A 12 -23.61 -15.51 -4.13
CA VAL A 12 -23.40 -14.96 -2.78
C VAL A 12 -24.45 -15.45 -1.80
N SER A 13 -25.72 -15.50 -2.22
CA SER A 13 -26.80 -16.02 -1.35
C SER A 13 -26.60 -17.49 -1.01
N GLU A 14 -26.21 -18.32 -1.98
CA GLU A 14 -25.86 -19.71 -1.76
C GLU A 14 -24.63 -19.86 -0.84
N ALA A 15 -23.59 -19.05 -1.04
CA ALA A 15 -22.40 -19.05 -0.18
C ALA A 15 -22.77 -18.71 1.26
N PHE A 16 -23.59 -17.67 1.46
CA PHE A 16 -24.03 -17.25 2.78
C PHE A 16 -24.87 -18.35 3.47
N SER A 17 -25.84 -18.94 2.77
CA SER A 17 -26.69 -20.01 3.33
C SER A 17 -25.92 -21.26 3.73
N ARG A 18 -24.79 -21.52 3.07
CA ARG A 18 -23.88 -22.65 3.32
C ARG A 18 -22.73 -22.33 4.25
N GLY A 19 -22.60 -21.10 4.73
CA GLY A 19 -21.50 -20.66 5.58
C GLY A 19 -20.12 -20.73 4.91
N LEU A 20 -20.02 -20.44 3.60
CA LEU A 20 -18.78 -20.49 2.84
C LEU A 20 -18.05 -19.13 2.89
N PRO A 21 -16.92 -19.01 3.62
CA PRO A 21 -16.30 -17.72 3.87
C PRO A 21 -15.45 -17.18 2.70
N HIS A 22 -15.01 -18.04 1.79
CA HIS A 22 -14.11 -17.65 0.72
C HIS A 22 -14.75 -17.80 -0.67
N PHE A 23 -15.34 -16.72 -1.16
CA PHE A 23 -16.07 -16.72 -2.40
C PHE A 23 -15.32 -17.33 -3.59
N ILE A 24 -14.05 -16.96 -3.78
CA ILE A 24 -13.26 -17.48 -4.92
C ILE A 24 -12.97 -18.97 -4.76
N ARG A 25 -12.51 -19.41 -3.58
CA ARG A 25 -12.12 -20.80 -3.34
C ARG A 25 -13.33 -21.73 -3.21
N ASP A 26 -14.29 -21.30 -2.38
CA ASP A 26 -15.37 -22.19 -1.93
C ASP A 26 -16.59 -22.16 -2.87
N VAL A 27 -16.71 -21.12 -3.69
CA VAL A 27 -17.83 -20.98 -4.64
C VAL A 27 -17.32 -21.09 -6.08
N LEU A 28 -16.52 -20.15 -6.55
CA LEU A 28 -16.13 -20.10 -7.96
C LEU A 28 -15.26 -21.30 -8.37
N TRP A 29 -14.26 -21.62 -7.56
CA TRP A 29 -13.38 -22.76 -7.87
C TRP A 29 -14.10 -24.10 -7.72
N ALA A 30 -14.97 -24.24 -6.73
CA ALA A 30 -15.75 -25.46 -6.54
C ALA A 30 -16.71 -25.71 -7.71
N GLN A 31 -17.31 -24.65 -8.27
CA GLN A 31 -18.25 -24.72 -9.40
C GLN A 31 -17.59 -24.43 -10.75
N ARG A 32 -16.28 -24.49 -10.87
CA ARG A 32 -15.53 -24.11 -12.09
C ARG A 32 -15.91 -24.86 -13.34
N ASN A 33 -16.43 -26.08 -13.20
CA ASN A 33 -16.87 -26.93 -14.32
C ASN A 33 -18.31 -26.59 -14.78
N GLU A 34 -19.09 -25.91 -13.94
CA GLU A 34 -20.48 -25.52 -14.19
C GLU A 34 -20.58 -24.06 -14.64
N LEU A 35 -19.66 -23.23 -14.12
CA LEU A 35 -19.59 -21.81 -14.47
C LEU A 35 -18.73 -21.61 -15.72
N ASN A 36 -19.20 -20.75 -16.62
CA ASN A 36 -18.43 -20.35 -17.80
C ASN A 36 -17.38 -19.32 -17.40
N LEU A 37 -16.25 -19.80 -16.88
CA LEU A 37 -15.14 -18.95 -16.37
C LEU A 37 -14.14 -18.67 -17.48
N HIS A 38 -13.87 -17.41 -17.75
CA HIS A 38 -12.85 -16.95 -18.67
C HIS A 38 -11.77 -16.17 -17.95
N ALA A 39 -10.50 -16.47 -18.26
CA ALA A 39 -9.37 -15.67 -17.81
C ALA A 39 -9.17 -14.49 -18.77
N TYR A 40 -9.15 -13.29 -18.24
CA TYR A 40 -8.76 -12.10 -18.97
C TYR A 40 -7.33 -11.70 -18.55
N LYS A 41 -6.39 -11.75 -19.49
CA LYS A 41 -5.03 -11.27 -19.28
C LYS A 41 -5.02 -9.76 -19.45
N PHE A 42 -4.84 -9.04 -18.36
CA PHE A 42 -4.66 -7.60 -18.40
C PHE A 42 -3.19 -7.26 -18.72
N GLU A 43 -2.99 -6.40 -19.72
CA GLU A 43 -1.66 -5.93 -20.14
C GLU A 43 -1.50 -4.45 -19.76
N GLY A 44 -1.32 -4.17 -18.50
CA GLY A 44 -1.14 -2.82 -17.99
C GLY A 44 -0.55 -2.84 -16.59
N TYR A 45 -0.36 -1.67 -16.01
CA TYR A 45 0.10 -1.54 -14.63
C TYR A 45 -0.99 -2.00 -13.65
N VAL A 46 -0.65 -2.90 -12.75
CA VAL A 46 -1.52 -3.37 -11.66
C VAL A 46 -0.75 -3.32 -10.36
N SER A 47 -1.21 -2.48 -9.45
CA SER A 47 -0.70 -2.44 -8.08
C SER A 47 -1.57 -3.28 -7.15
N ARG A 48 -0.95 -4.10 -6.32
CA ARG A 48 -1.64 -4.90 -5.31
C ARG A 48 -0.97 -4.76 -3.95
N ILE A 49 -1.63 -4.06 -3.06
CA ILE A 49 -1.16 -3.82 -1.69
C ILE A 49 -1.81 -4.83 -0.76
N TRP A 50 -1.04 -5.72 -0.16
CA TRP A 50 -1.48 -6.78 0.77
C TRP A 50 -0.63 -6.90 2.03
N SER A 51 0.51 -6.21 2.08
CA SER A 51 1.50 -6.28 3.17
C SER A 51 2.27 -4.96 3.26
N ILE A 52 3.00 -4.77 4.35
CA ILE A 52 3.91 -3.61 4.51
C ILE A 52 4.97 -3.56 3.41
N PRO A 53 5.66 -4.67 3.07
CA PRO A 53 6.59 -4.67 1.94
C PRO A 53 5.95 -4.29 0.61
N SER A 54 4.78 -4.85 0.27
CA SER A 54 4.11 -4.50 -0.98
C SER A 54 3.62 -3.04 -1.01
N TYR A 55 3.18 -2.51 0.14
CA TYR A 55 2.86 -1.08 0.26
C TYR A 55 4.09 -0.20 -0.03
N PHE A 56 5.23 -0.55 0.56
CA PHE A 56 6.48 0.17 0.32
C PHE A 56 6.91 0.11 -1.14
N GLU A 57 6.99 -1.10 -1.70
CA GLU A 57 7.37 -1.34 -3.10
C GLU A 57 6.49 -0.55 -4.08
N GLU A 58 5.17 -0.64 -3.93
CA GLU A 58 4.24 0.03 -4.83
C GLU A 58 4.31 1.56 -4.71
N ASN A 59 4.54 2.12 -3.52
CA ASN A 59 4.78 3.55 -3.37
C ASN A 59 6.08 3.99 -4.04
N MET A 60 7.16 3.21 -3.92
CA MET A 60 8.43 3.54 -4.57
C MET A 60 8.34 3.45 -6.11
N LYS A 61 7.59 2.50 -6.64
CA LYS A 61 7.33 2.41 -8.09
C LYS A 61 6.60 3.63 -8.65
N LEU A 62 5.78 4.32 -7.84
CA LEU A 62 5.08 5.53 -8.26
C LEU A 62 5.98 6.77 -8.36
N LEU A 63 7.25 6.67 -7.96
CA LEU A 63 8.24 7.71 -8.21
C LEU A 63 8.72 7.71 -9.67
N ASP A 64 8.48 6.64 -10.43
CA ASP A 64 8.72 6.59 -11.86
C ASP A 64 7.54 7.18 -12.62
N ASP A 65 7.81 8.16 -13.49
CA ASP A 65 6.79 8.87 -14.27
C ASP A 65 5.95 7.93 -15.14
N GLU A 66 6.56 6.88 -15.73
CA GLU A 66 5.85 5.90 -16.54
C GLU A 66 4.76 5.15 -15.76
N ASN A 67 5.04 4.80 -14.50
CA ASN A 67 4.07 4.11 -13.63
C ASN A 67 2.98 5.06 -13.16
N LEU A 68 3.34 6.30 -12.88
CA LEU A 68 2.39 7.34 -12.51
C LEU A 68 1.42 7.65 -13.65
N ASP A 69 1.92 7.81 -14.86
CA ASP A 69 1.13 8.06 -16.07
C ASP A 69 0.22 6.88 -16.43
N ALA A 70 0.65 5.64 -16.15
CA ALA A 70 -0.18 4.46 -16.35
C ALA A 70 -1.40 4.41 -15.42
N LEU A 71 -1.30 4.98 -14.21
CA LEU A 71 -2.42 5.09 -13.26
C LEU A 71 -3.30 6.32 -13.51
N PHE A 72 -2.72 7.41 -13.95
CA PHE A 72 -3.39 8.69 -14.06
C PHE A 72 -3.23 9.27 -15.46
N SER A 73 -4.21 9.04 -16.31
CA SER A 73 -4.22 9.61 -17.68
C SER A 73 -4.38 11.14 -17.73
N ASN A 74 -4.73 11.76 -16.63
CA ASN A 74 -4.83 13.20 -16.46
C ASN A 74 -4.08 13.63 -15.19
N PRO A 75 -3.53 14.86 -15.15
CA PRO A 75 -2.90 15.38 -13.95
C PRO A 75 -3.82 15.27 -12.75
N VAL A 76 -3.36 14.61 -11.69
CA VAL A 76 -4.11 14.52 -10.43
C VAL A 76 -3.71 15.71 -9.57
N TYR A 77 -4.66 16.62 -9.36
CA TYR A 77 -4.47 17.72 -8.43
C TYR A 77 -4.73 17.24 -7.02
N THR A 78 -3.68 16.95 -6.29
CA THR A 78 -3.77 16.69 -4.85
C THR A 78 -3.69 17.97 -4.07
N LYS A 79 -4.56 18.13 -3.07
CA LYS A 79 -4.43 19.23 -2.14
C LYS A 79 -3.27 18.93 -1.19
N VAL A 80 -2.11 19.54 -1.47
CA VAL A 80 -0.98 19.50 -0.55
C VAL A 80 -1.37 20.28 0.71
N ARG A 81 -1.29 19.64 1.86
CA ARG A 81 -1.43 20.27 3.16
C ARG A 81 -0.04 20.61 3.70
N ASP A 82 0.30 21.88 3.67
CA ASP A 82 1.56 22.37 4.24
C ASP A 82 1.48 22.61 5.77
N ASP A 83 0.31 22.39 6.36
CA ASP A 83 0.05 22.69 7.76
C ASP A 83 0.93 21.84 8.71
N ASN A 84 1.28 20.62 8.27
CA ASN A 84 1.98 19.65 9.10
C ASN A 84 3.05 18.89 8.30
N PRO A 85 4.11 19.58 7.82
CA PRO A 85 5.14 18.93 7.04
C PRO A 85 6.02 18.01 7.89
N THR A 86 6.65 17.03 7.24
CA THR A 86 7.78 16.32 7.83
C THR A 86 8.94 17.28 8.07
N ARG A 87 9.54 17.23 9.23
CA ARG A 87 10.66 18.10 9.61
C ARG A 87 11.97 17.30 9.72
N TYR A 88 13.00 17.81 9.07
CA TYR A 88 14.34 17.27 9.13
C TYR A 88 15.24 18.27 9.88
N ILE A 89 15.91 17.83 10.94
CA ILE A 89 16.86 18.65 11.68
C ILE A 89 18.27 18.43 11.13
N ALA A 90 19.14 19.38 11.31
CA ALA A 90 20.49 19.38 10.74
C ALA A 90 21.25 18.07 11.04
N GLY A 91 21.91 17.53 10.03
CA GLY A 91 22.64 16.26 10.10
C GLY A 91 21.77 15.01 9.86
N ALA A 92 20.45 15.12 9.86
CA ALA A 92 19.57 13.99 9.56
C ALA A 92 19.82 13.45 8.15
N LYS A 93 19.88 12.11 8.02
CA LYS A 93 20.05 11.40 6.75
C LYS A 93 18.87 10.46 6.54
N VAL A 94 18.15 10.68 5.46
CA VAL A 94 16.95 9.91 5.13
C VAL A 94 17.06 9.40 3.69
N SER A 95 16.92 8.11 3.50
CA SER A 95 16.93 7.47 2.17
C SER A 95 15.91 6.36 2.09
N ASN A 96 15.24 6.24 0.94
CA ASN A 96 14.24 5.20 0.66
C ASN A 96 13.19 5.07 1.80
N CYS A 97 12.59 6.17 2.20
CA CYS A 97 11.62 6.21 3.29
C CYS A 97 10.27 6.78 2.84
N ILE A 98 9.21 6.34 3.50
CA ILE A 98 7.87 6.91 3.38
C ILE A 98 7.54 7.56 4.73
N LEU A 99 7.58 8.89 4.78
CA LEU A 99 7.36 9.64 6.00
C LEU A 99 6.03 10.39 5.92
N MET A 100 5.12 10.05 6.85
CA MET A 100 3.80 10.69 6.90
C MET A 100 3.84 12.03 7.67
N GLN A 101 2.72 12.73 7.67
CA GLN A 101 2.55 14.06 8.28
C GLN A 101 3.02 14.12 9.74
N ASP A 102 3.55 15.26 10.15
CA ASP A 102 4.05 15.51 11.51
C ASP A 102 5.18 14.56 11.95
N THR A 103 5.91 13.97 11.01
CA THR A 103 7.13 13.23 11.36
C THR A 103 8.27 14.20 11.62
N VAL A 104 8.95 14.03 12.74
CA VAL A 104 10.14 14.80 13.10
C VAL A 104 11.35 13.87 13.12
N VAL A 105 12.35 14.17 12.31
CA VAL A 105 13.64 13.47 12.31
C VAL A 105 14.67 14.39 12.94
N GLU A 106 15.08 14.08 14.16
CA GLU A 106 15.99 14.92 14.93
C GLU A 106 17.45 14.84 14.43
N ALA A 107 18.32 15.66 15.02
CA ALA A 107 19.70 15.86 14.59
C ALA A 107 20.46 14.53 14.48
N ASP A 108 21.25 14.39 13.40
CA ASP A 108 22.13 13.25 13.14
C ASP A 108 21.42 11.87 13.09
N ALA A 109 20.10 11.82 13.11
CA ALA A 109 19.37 10.57 12.92
C ALA A 109 19.54 10.05 11.49
N LYS A 110 19.57 8.72 11.34
CA LYS A 110 19.72 8.04 10.04
C LYS A 110 18.58 7.06 9.82
N LEU A 111 17.88 7.23 8.72
CA LEU A 111 16.75 6.40 8.33
C LEU A 111 16.98 5.80 6.94
N GLU A 112 16.83 4.49 6.83
CA GLU A 112 16.90 3.79 5.56
C GLU A 112 15.84 2.68 5.50
N TYR A 113 14.98 2.70 4.48
CA TYR A 113 13.83 1.79 4.31
C TYR A 113 12.86 1.82 5.51
N ILE A 114 12.45 3.02 5.89
CA ILE A 114 11.52 3.24 7.01
C ILE A 114 10.19 3.78 6.50
N ILE A 115 9.11 3.28 7.07
CA ILE A 115 7.76 3.82 6.91
C ILE A 115 7.35 4.39 8.27
N THR A 116 7.07 5.67 8.36
CA THR A 116 6.46 6.26 9.56
C THR A 116 4.99 6.53 9.31
N ASP A 117 4.16 6.29 10.30
CA ASP A 117 2.81 6.86 10.37
C ASP A 117 2.89 8.32 10.88
N LYS A 118 1.74 8.95 11.10
CA LYS A 118 1.63 10.36 11.50
C LYS A 118 2.12 10.61 12.92
N ASN A 119 2.64 11.82 13.16
CA ASN A 119 3.11 12.25 14.49
C ASN A 119 4.18 11.31 15.09
N VAL A 120 5.18 10.97 14.29
CA VAL A 120 6.30 10.15 14.73
C VAL A 120 7.52 11.05 15.00
N THR A 121 8.23 10.81 16.10
CA THR A 121 9.50 11.47 16.39
C THR A 121 10.61 10.43 16.39
N VAL A 122 11.60 10.63 15.54
CA VAL A 122 12.86 9.89 15.55
C VAL A 122 13.89 10.73 16.28
N THR A 123 14.37 10.22 17.42
CA THR A 123 15.26 10.94 18.32
C THR A 123 16.67 11.12 17.74
N ALA A 124 17.37 12.13 18.23
CA ALA A 124 18.69 12.51 17.75
C ALA A 124 19.70 11.35 17.79
N GLY A 125 20.51 11.24 16.73
CA GLY A 125 21.55 10.22 16.60
C GLY A 125 21.03 8.79 16.41
N LYS A 126 19.72 8.57 16.33
CA LYS A 126 19.14 7.25 16.12
C LYS A 126 19.44 6.73 14.71
N GLU A 127 19.81 5.47 14.63
CA GLU A 127 20.00 4.79 13.34
C GLU A 127 18.99 3.66 13.20
N LEU A 128 18.10 3.78 12.21
CA LEU A 128 17.05 2.82 11.89
C LEU A 128 17.22 2.37 10.45
N LYS A 129 17.34 1.07 10.27
CA LYS A 129 17.55 0.47 8.95
C LYS A 129 16.66 -0.74 8.73
N GLY A 130 15.86 -0.66 7.70
CA GLY A 130 15.16 -1.79 7.09
C GLY A 130 15.85 -2.27 5.82
N THR A 131 15.11 -2.97 4.98
CA THR A 131 15.51 -3.36 3.61
C THR A 131 14.33 -3.12 2.66
N ASP A 132 14.58 -3.16 1.37
CA ASP A 132 13.56 -3.06 0.32
C ASP A 132 12.45 -4.11 0.47
N THR A 133 12.84 -5.34 0.83
CA THR A 133 11.91 -6.46 1.03
C THR A 133 11.34 -6.55 2.45
N TYR A 134 11.92 -5.80 3.39
CA TYR A 134 11.49 -5.78 4.79
C TYR A 134 11.64 -4.38 5.41
N PRO A 135 10.82 -3.42 4.96
CA PRO A 135 10.85 -2.07 5.54
C PRO A 135 10.36 -2.08 6.99
N VAL A 136 10.93 -1.22 7.80
CA VAL A 136 10.51 -1.05 9.21
C VAL A 136 9.37 -0.06 9.29
N TYR A 137 8.27 -0.47 9.93
CA TYR A 137 7.10 0.39 10.13
C TYR A 137 7.06 0.93 11.56
N ILE A 138 6.90 2.24 11.70
CA ILE A 138 6.76 2.94 12.98
C ILE A 138 5.33 3.44 13.10
N VAL A 139 4.65 2.98 14.14
CA VAL A 139 3.25 3.31 14.39
C VAL A 139 3.05 4.78 14.78
N LYS A 140 1.85 5.27 14.55
CA LYS A 140 1.41 6.62 14.90
C LYS A 140 1.72 6.98 16.35
N HIS A 141 2.15 8.24 16.56
CA HIS A 141 2.59 8.77 17.87
C HIS A 141 3.79 8.02 18.47
N GLY A 142 4.54 7.28 17.68
CA GLY A 142 5.77 6.62 18.12
C GLY A 142 6.89 7.62 18.36
N THR A 143 7.66 7.38 19.43
CA THR A 143 8.96 8.02 19.64
C THR A 143 10.00 6.92 19.71
N VAL A 144 11.02 6.99 18.87
CA VAL A 144 12.06 5.95 18.70
C VAL A 144 13.46 6.54 18.73
#